data_cacbabc09c592422d855473ffa5c68ed
#
_entry.id   cacbabc09c592422d855473ffa5c68ed
#
_cell.length_a   1.000
_cell.length_b   1.000
_cell.length_c   1.000
_cell.angle_alpha   90.00
_cell.angle_beta   90.00
_cell.angle_gamma   90.00
#
_symmetry.space_group_name_H-M   'P 1'
#
loop_
_entity.id
_entity.type
_entity.pdbx_description
1 polymer ?
#
loop_
_entity_poly.entity_id
_entity_poly.type
_entity_poly.pdbx_seq_one_letter_code
_entity_poly.pdbx_strand_id
1 'polypeptide(L)'
;DGVVRVINSTTIRFADRKGNNRLDTLRNIIEDDRIALLFLVPGVGETMRVNGRAVISTSPELLEAFTMDGKPPKTVIEVKVESVYFQCSKALLRSGIWSSDLSVACADVPSAGAMLKAVIDDDFDANEYDKSWSESQKDGLW
;
A
#
# COMPACT_ATOMS: atom_id res chain seq x y z
N ASP A 1 -8.71 -12.79 -7.05
CA ASP A 1 -7.44 -13.04 -6.34
C ASP A 1 -7.08 -11.80 -5.52
N GLY A 2 -6.79 -12.00 -4.23
CA GLY A 2 -6.45 -10.90 -3.32
C GLY A 2 -5.04 -10.36 -3.55
N VAL A 3 -4.76 -9.16 -3.02
CA VAL A 3 -3.44 -8.53 -3.07
C VAL A 3 -2.36 -9.39 -2.39
N VAL A 4 -2.76 -10.15 -1.37
CA VAL A 4 -1.88 -11.05 -0.59
C VAL A 4 -2.33 -12.49 -0.76
N ARG A 5 -1.37 -13.39 -0.97
CA ARG A 5 -1.60 -14.85 -1.05
C ARG A 5 -1.09 -15.52 0.22
N VAL A 6 -1.93 -16.32 0.84
CA VAL A 6 -1.53 -17.20 1.94
C VAL A 6 -0.96 -18.49 1.33
N ILE A 7 0.31 -18.74 1.54
CA ILE A 7 1.01 -19.90 0.98
C ILE A 7 0.86 -21.11 1.90
N ASN A 8 1.01 -20.86 3.19
CA ASN A 8 0.80 -21.86 4.25
C ASN A 8 0.53 -21.15 5.59
N SER A 9 0.47 -21.88 6.69
CA SER A 9 0.16 -21.35 8.03
C SER A 9 1.17 -20.31 8.56
N THR A 10 2.35 -20.21 7.94
CA THR A 10 3.42 -19.31 8.40
C THR A 10 4.02 -18.44 7.30
N THR A 11 3.45 -18.46 6.09
CA THR A 11 4.02 -17.75 4.94
C THR A 11 2.94 -17.06 4.14
N ILE A 12 3.11 -15.77 3.91
CA ILE A 12 2.31 -14.99 2.98
C ILE A 12 3.20 -14.35 1.92
N ARG A 13 2.64 -14.08 0.76
CA ARG A 13 3.34 -13.40 -0.34
C ARG A 13 2.48 -12.31 -0.95
N PHE A 14 3.12 -11.26 -1.41
CA PHE A 14 2.48 -10.21 -2.20
C PHE A 14 3.46 -9.61 -3.22
N ALA A 15 2.89 -9.11 -4.31
CA ALA A 15 3.67 -8.55 -5.39
C ALA A 15 3.98 -7.06 -5.16
N ASP A 16 5.20 -6.64 -5.47
CA ASP A 16 5.55 -5.24 -5.63
C ASP A 16 5.19 -4.80 -7.06
N ARG A 17 4.12 -4.05 -7.17
CA ARG A 17 3.58 -3.59 -8.45
C ARG A 17 4.04 -2.17 -8.75
N LYS A 18 3.80 -1.74 -9.99
CA LYS A 18 4.07 -0.37 -10.42
C LYS A 18 3.33 0.62 -9.52
N GLY A 19 4.05 1.57 -8.96
CA GLY A 19 3.55 2.64 -8.12
C GLY A 19 4.36 3.91 -8.34
N ASN A 20 4.57 4.69 -7.29
CA ASN A 20 5.32 5.96 -7.31
C ASN A 20 6.84 5.81 -7.46
N ASN A 21 7.33 4.61 -7.70
CA ASN A 21 8.76 4.25 -7.81
C ASN A 21 9.61 4.59 -6.57
N ARG A 22 9.00 4.73 -5.40
CA ARG A 22 9.71 4.85 -4.12
C ARG A 22 10.11 3.48 -3.63
N LEU A 23 11.39 3.32 -3.36
CA LEU A 23 11.99 2.02 -3.00
C LEU A 23 12.32 1.93 -1.50
N ASP A 24 11.85 2.89 -0.69
CA ASP A 24 12.20 2.97 0.73
C ASP A 24 11.89 1.67 1.48
N THR A 25 10.69 1.12 1.29
CA THR A 25 10.29 -0.14 1.94
C THR A 25 11.18 -1.31 1.51
N LEU A 26 11.50 -1.42 0.22
CA LEU A 26 12.37 -2.49 -0.27
C LEU A 26 13.79 -2.36 0.27
N ARG A 27 14.34 -1.14 0.34
CA ARG A 27 15.65 -0.87 0.96
C ARG A 27 15.65 -1.23 2.43
N ASN A 28 14.61 -0.80 3.16
CA ASN A 28 14.48 -1.12 4.58
C ASN A 28 14.43 -2.63 4.82
N ILE A 29 13.72 -3.40 3.99
CA ILE A 29 13.69 -4.87 4.10
C ILE A 29 15.07 -5.50 3.85
N ILE A 30 15.89 -4.92 2.97
CA ILE A 30 17.26 -5.40 2.73
C ILE A 30 18.17 -5.12 3.93
N GLU A 31 17.99 -3.99 4.60
CA GLU A 31 18.78 -3.60 5.76
C GLU A 31 18.29 -4.29 7.04
N ASP A 32 16.99 -4.43 7.21
CA ASP A 32 16.33 -5.07 8.34
C ASP A 32 15.07 -5.77 7.86
N ASP A 33 15.07 -7.09 7.89
CA ASP A 33 14.01 -7.94 7.37
C ASP A 33 12.70 -7.93 8.18
N ARG A 34 12.67 -7.23 9.32
CA ARG A 34 11.45 -7.11 10.15
C ARG A 34 10.38 -6.29 9.45
N ILE A 35 9.19 -6.83 9.40
CA ILE A 35 8.04 -6.18 8.77
C ILE A 35 6.79 -6.27 9.65
N ALA A 36 6.00 -5.19 9.64
CA ALA A 36 4.68 -5.14 10.23
C ALA A 36 3.65 -4.76 9.17
N LEU A 37 2.62 -5.58 9.01
CA LEU A 37 1.53 -5.37 8.08
C LEU A 37 0.24 -5.08 8.84
N LEU A 38 -0.52 -4.11 8.34
CA LEU A 38 -1.86 -3.80 8.80
C LEU A 38 -2.85 -4.07 7.67
N PHE A 39 -3.79 -4.97 7.92
CA PHE A 39 -4.85 -5.28 6.98
C PHE A 39 -6.14 -4.56 7.36
N LEU A 40 -6.67 -3.84 6.39
CA LEU A 40 -7.94 -3.15 6.44
C LEU A 40 -8.84 -3.77 5.36
N VAL A 41 -10.02 -4.23 5.75
CA VAL A 41 -11.01 -4.78 4.82
C VAL A 41 -12.17 -3.77 4.75
N PRO A 42 -12.50 -3.25 3.56
CA PRO A 42 -13.57 -2.27 3.43
C PRO A 42 -14.88 -2.77 4.05
N GLY A 43 -15.49 -1.93 4.89
CA GLY A 43 -16.73 -2.25 5.60
C GLY A 43 -16.57 -3.11 6.86
N VAL A 44 -15.38 -3.67 7.13
CA VAL A 44 -15.11 -4.45 8.34
C VAL A 44 -14.49 -3.56 9.42
N GLY A 45 -15.04 -3.63 10.62
CA GLY A 45 -14.57 -2.78 11.73
C GLY A 45 -13.25 -3.24 12.35
N GLU A 46 -13.00 -4.54 12.36
CA GLU A 46 -11.77 -5.11 12.91
C GLU A 46 -10.61 -4.97 11.92
N THR A 47 -9.40 -4.80 12.45
CA THR A 47 -8.17 -4.84 11.68
C THR A 47 -7.32 -6.05 12.05
N MET A 48 -6.55 -6.55 11.11
CA MET A 48 -5.60 -7.62 11.37
C MET A 48 -4.17 -7.09 11.24
N ARG A 49 -3.32 -7.44 12.19
CA ARG A 49 -1.89 -7.16 12.15
C ARG A 49 -1.10 -8.45 12.01
N VAL A 50 -0.10 -8.40 11.16
CA VAL A 50 0.83 -9.49 10.94
C VAL A 50 2.25 -8.94 11.09
N ASN A 51 3.03 -9.52 12.00
CA ASN A 51 4.45 -9.22 12.12
C ASN A 51 5.26 -10.44 11.68
N GLY A 52 6.41 -10.19 11.10
CA GLY A 52 7.28 -11.25 10.61
C GLY A 52 8.55 -10.74 9.99
N ARG A 53 9.17 -11.60 9.19
CA ARG A 53 10.40 -11.31 8.46
C ARG A 53 10.17 -11.43 6.97
N ALA A 54 10.61 -10.43 6.22
CA ALA A 54 10.40 -10.32 4.79
C ALA A 54 11.65 -10.63 4.00
N VAL A 55 11.47 -11.30 2.86
CA VAL A 55 12.50 -11.51 1.85
C VAL A 55 11.98 -11.03 0.51
N ILE A 56 12.82 -10.34 -0.25
CA ILE A 56 12.53 -9.90 -1.61
C ILE A 56 13.02 -10.94 -2.59
N SER A 57 12.14 -11.40 -3.47
CA SER A 57 12.46 -12.38 -4.49
C SER A 57 12.25 -11.82 -5.89
N THR A 58 13.17 -12.16 -6.78
CA THR A 58 13.09 -11.90 -8.22
C THR A 58 13.08 -13.20 -9.03
N SER A 59 12.77 -14.34 -8.38
CA SER A 59 12.69 -15.63 -9.05
C SER A 59 11.65 -15.57 -10.20
N PRO A 60 12.02 -15.98 -11.42
CA PRO A 60 11.11 -15.95 -12.57
C PRO A 60 9.80 -16.68 -12.32
N GLU A 61 9.84 -17.82 -11.64
CA GLU A 61 8.66 -18.63 -11.33
C GLU A 61 7.70 -17.89 -10.40
N LEU A 62 8.24 -17.13 -9.44
CA LEU A 62 7.41 -16.32 -8.55
C LEU A 62 6.85 -15.10 -9.27
N LEU A 63 7.65 -14.42 -10.09
CA LEU A 63 7.16 -13.28 -10.87
C LEU A 63 6.04 -13.70 -11.81
N GLU A 64 6.20 -14.83 -12.51
CA GLU A 64 5.17 -15.42 -13.39
C GLU A 64 3.90 -15.76 -12.60
N ALA A 65 4.04 -16.40 -11.45
CA ALA A 65 2.90 -16.78 -10.58
C ALA A 65 2.09 -15.56 -10.10
N PHE A 66 2.70 -14.39 -10.00
CA PHE A 66 2.05 -13.14 -9.60
C PHE A 66 1.73 -12.20 -10.76
N THR A 67 1.83 -12.67 -12.00
CA THR A 67 1.41 -11.92 -13.19
C THR A 67 -0.08 -11.57 -13.11
N MET A 68 -0.44 -10.35 -13.44
CA MET A 68 -1.81 -9.84 -13.50
C MET A 68 -1.96 -9.02 -14.78
N ASP A 69 -3.01 -9.30 -15.55
CA ASP A 69 -3.27 -8.66 -16.85
C ASP A 69 -2.06 -8.69 -17.81
N GLY A 70 -1.34 -9.82 -17.82
CA GLY A 70 -0.14 -10.02 -18.63
C GLY A 70 1.09 -9.24 -18.16
N LYS A 71 1.04 -8.57 -17.02
CA LYS A 71 2.14 -7.77 -16.47
C LYS A 71 2.71 -8.47 -15.22
N PRO A 72 3.93 -8.99 -15.27
CA PRO A 72 4.60 -9.52 -14.09
C PRO A 72 5.01 -8.36 -13.14
N PRO A 73 5.03 -8.59 -11.83
CA PRO A 73 5.59 -7.62 -10.88
C PRO A 73 7.12 -7.53 -11.04
N LYS A 74 7.73 -6.49 -10.49
CA LYS A 74 9.20 -6.36 -10.45
C LYS A 74 9.82 -7.29 -9.42
N THR A 75 9.17 -7.44 -8.27
CA THR A 75 9.60 -8.30 -7.17
C THR A 75 8.37 -8.90 -6.48
N VAL A 76 8.58 -9.98 -5.76
CA VAL A 76 7.62 -10.57 -4.84
C VAL A 76 8.20 -10.52 -3.44
N ILE A 77 7.43 -10.00 -2.49
CA ILE A 77 7.80 -9.99 -1.08
C ILE A 77 7.19 -11.23 -0.43
N GLU A 78 8.04 -12.07 0.13
CA GLU A 78 7.64 -13.21 0.95
C GLU A 78 7.82 -12.85 2.42
N VAL A 79 6.81 -13.06 3.23
CA VAL A 79 6.84 -12.80 4.68
C VAL A 79 6.67 -14.10 5.43
N LYS A 80 7.68 -14.44 6.24
CA LYS A 80 7.56 -15.47 7.26
C LYS A 80 6.90 -14.86 8.48
N VAL A 81 5.68 -15.31 8.75
CA VAL A 81 4.83 -14.79 9.83
C VAL A 81 5.33 -15.26 11.19
N GLU A 82 5.57 -14.35 12.11
CA GLU A 82 5.96 -14.61 13.49
C GLU A 82 4.78 -14.42 14.46
N SER A 83 3.91 -13.43 14.21
CA SER A 83 2.72 -13.21 15.01
C SER A 83 1.57 -12.64 14.19
N VAL A 84 0.36 -13.03 14.55
CA VAL A 84 -0.90 -12.50 13.98
C VAL A 84 -1.81 -12.15 15.15
N TYR A 85 -2.41 -10.98 15.09
CA TYR A 85 -3.42 -10.57 16.05
C TYR A 85 -4.42 -9.59 15.43
N PHE A 86 -5.65 -9.62 15.94
CA PHE A 86 -6.67 -8.65 15.53
C PHE A 86 -6.72 -7.47 16.51
N GLN A 87 -7.21 -6.36 16.04
CA GLN A 87 -7.48 -5.17 16.83
C GLN A 87 -8.96 -4.80 16.72
N CYS A 88 -9.55 -4.40 17.85
CA CYS A 88 -10.97 -4.11 17.93
C CYS A 88 -11.40 -2.94 17.02
N SER A 89 -12.69 -2.93 16.67
CA SER A 89 -13.32 -1.97 15.77
C SER A 89 -13.40 -0.53 16.27
N LYS A 90 -13.14 -0.25 17.56
CA LYS A 90 -13.38 1.06 18.17
C LYS A 90 -12.70 2.23 17.46
N ALA A 91 -11.49 2.04 16.95
CA ALA A 91 -10.75 3.09 16.25
C ALA A 91 -11.39 3.42 14.90
N LEU A 92 -11.74 2.39 14.11
CA LEU A 92 -12.37 2.56 12.80
C LEU A 92 -13.80 3.11 12.91
N LEU A 93 -14.56 2.68 13.93
CA LEU A 93 -15.89 3.22 14.21
C LEU A 93 -15.83 4.70 14.57
N ARG A 94 -14.90 5.10 15.45
CA ARG A 94 -14.75 6.52 15.85
C ARG A 94 -14.27 7.40 14.70
N SER A 95 -13.42 6.89 13.81
CA SER A 95 -12.93 7.65 12.66
C SER A 95 -13.97 7.78 11.54
N GLY A 96 -15.00 6.94 11.53
CA GLY A 96 -15.97 6.88 10.43
C GLY A 96 -15.36 6.49 9.08
N ILE A 97 -14.17 5.84 9.07
CA ILE A 97 -13.40 5.59 7.84
C ILE A 97 -14.19 4.81 6.77
N TRP A 98 -15.17 4.02 7.17
CA TRP A 98 -16.04 3.27 6.27
C TRP A 98 -17.41 3.94 6.05
N SER A 99 -17.65 5.13 6.63
CA SER A 99 -18.89 5.86 6.39
C SER A 99 -18.89 6.49 5.00
N SER A 100 -20.06 6.62 4.40
CA SER A 100 -20.22 7.31 3.11
C SER A 100 -20.13 8.83 3.24
N ASP A 101 -20.18 9.35 4.45
CA ASP A 101 -20.11 10.79 4.72
C ASP A 101 -18.66 11.23 4.95
N LEU A 102 -17.92 11.33 3.86
CA LEU A 102 -16.54 11.83 3.83
C LEU A 102 -16.47 13.35 3.62
N SER A 103 -17.60 14.04 3.59
CA SER A 103 -17.70 15.44 3.18
C SER A 103 -16.94 16.43 4.07
N VAL A 104 -16.71 16.08 5.32
CA VAL A 104 -16.08 16.99 6.29
C VAL A 104 -14.53 16.98 6.20
N ALA A 105 -13.93 15.89 5.75
CA ALA A 105 -12.48 15.73 5.84
C ALA A 105 -11.70 16.34 4.67
N CYS A 106 -12.32 16.49 3.49
CA CYS A 106 -11.58 16.88 2.29
C CYS A 106 -11.35 18.39 2.15
N ALA A 107 -12.21 19.23 2.75
CA ALA A 107 -12.12 20.69 2.59
C ALA A 107 -10.94 21.33 3.33
N ASP A 108 -10.53 20.72 4.44
CA ASP A 108 -9.49 21.27 5.33
C ASP A 108 -8.12 20.57 5.17
N VAL A 109 -8.03 19.56 4.31
CA VAL A 109 -6.77 18.85 4.04
C VAL A 109 -6.09 19.44 2.82
N PRO A 110 -4.82 19.88 2.91
CA PRO A 110 -4.10 20.38 1.75
C PRO A 110 -3.97 19.29 0.69
N SER A 111 -4.10 19.69 -0.58
CA SER A 111 -3.92 18.78 -1.71
C SER A 111 -2.47 18.28 -1.82
N ALA A 112 -2.26 17.20 -2.59
CA ALA A 112 -0.90 16.69 -2.84
C ALA A 112 -0.01 17.75 -3.50
N GLY A 113 -0.54 18.51 -4.46
CA GLY A 113 0.15 19.64 -5.09
C GLY A 113 0.51 20.74 -4.11
N ALA A 114 -0.41 21.09 -3.19
CA ALA A 114 -0.14 22.08 -2.15
C ALA A 114 0.95 21.62 -1.17
N MET A 115 0.94 20.33 -0.79
CA MET A 115 1.98 19.74 0.08
C MET A 115 3.35 19.73 -0.61
N LEU A 116 3.38 19.37 -1.90
CA LEU A 116 4.63 19.37 -2.68
C LEU A 116 5.18 20.78 -2.83
N LYS A 117 4.34 21.77 -3.14
CA LYS A 117 4.74 23.16 -3.25
C LYS A 117 5.39 23.71 -1.98
N ALA A 118 4.95 23.24 -0.82
CA ALA A 118 5.52 23.64 0.46
C ALA A 118 6.95 23.12 0.72
N VAL A 119 7.42 22.12 -0.05
CA VAL A 119 8.74 21.48 0.13
C VAL A 119 9.62 21.54 -1.12
N ILE A 120 9.07 21.94 -2.25
CA ILE A 120 9.77 22.16 -3.53
C ILE A 120 9.78 23.66 -3.80
N ASP A 121 10.68 24.15 -4.67
CA ASP A 121 10.85 25.56 -5.00
C ASP A 121 9.56 26.25 -5.50
N ASP A 122 9.56 27.59 -5.42
CA ASP A 122 8.41 28.47 -5.68
C ASP A 122 7.78 28.36 -7.09
N ASP A 123 8.51 27.84 -8.08
CA ASP A 123 8.04 27.67 -9.46
C ASP A 123 7.14 26.44 -9.67
N PHE A 124 6.91 25.61 -8.64
CA PHE A 124 6.08 24.42 -8.76
C PHE A 124 4.58 24.79 -8.84
N ASP A 125 3.93 24.42 -9.95
CA ASP A 125 2.47 24.61 -10.12
C ASP A 125 1.67 23.48 -9.47
N ALA A 126 1.18 23.75 -8.26
CA ALA A 126 0.39 22.81 -7.48
C ALA A 126 -0.96 22.45 -8.16
N ASN A 127 -1.59 23.41 -8.84
CA ASN A 127 -2.89 23.19 -9.46
C ASN A 127 -2.77 22.33 -10.71
N GLU A 128 -1.76 22.55 -11.53
CA GLU A 128 -1.47 21.70 -12.69
C GLU A 128 -1.12 20.28 -12.25
N TYR A 129 -0.32 20.13 -11.19
CA TYR A 129 -0.01 18.83 -10.60
C TYR A 129 -1.28 18.09 -10.16
N ASP A 130 -2.15 18.73 -9.38
CA ASP A 130 -3.37 18.10 -8.87
C ASP A 130 -4.32 17.70 -10.00
N LYS A 131 -4.42 18.51 -11.06
CA LYS A 131 -5.21 18.20 -12.26
C LYS A 131 -4.63 16.99 -13.00
N SER A 132 -3.35 17.00 -13.31
CA SER A 132 -2.68 15.89 -14.02
C SER A 132 -2.72 14.60 -13.22
N TRP A 133 -2.61 14.69 -11.90
CA TRP A 133 -2.69 13.56 -10.99
C TRP A 133 -4.07 12.88 -11.04
N SER A 134 -5.14 13.68 -11.00
CA SER A 134 -6.52 13.14 -11.05
C SER A 134 -6.84 12.42 -12.37
N GLU A 135 -6.23 12.85 -13.47
CA GLU A 135 -6.37 12.21 -14.80
C GLU A 135 -5.54 10.92 -14.90
N SER A 136 -4.30 10.94 -14.40
CA SER A 136 -3.37 9.79 -14.48
C SER A 136 -3.71 8.64 -13.54
N GLN A 137 -4.42 8.88 -12.44
CA GLN A 137 -4.81 7.84 -11.50
C GLN A 137 -5.69 6.75 -12.12
N LYS A 138 -6.51 7.10 -13.12
CA LYS A 138 -7.43 6.16 -13.75
C LYS A 138 -6.71 5.13 -14.62
N ASP A 139 -5.58 5.49 -15.21
CA ASP A 139 -4.84 4.66 -16.18
C ASP A 139 -3.72 3.82 -15.53
N GLY A 140 -3.42 4.00 -14.27
CA GLY A 140 -2.26 3.43 -13.59
C GLY A 140 -2.53 2.56 -12.38
N LEU A 141 -3.77 2.16 -12.14
CA LEU A 141 -4.15 1.39 -10.94
C LEU A 141 -3.60 -0.05 -10.93
N TRP A 142 -3.28 -0.62 -12.12
CA TRP A 142 -2.82 -2.01 -12.29
C TRP A 142 -1.75 -2.16 -13.36
#